data_c246b2d8f93715d73e166d10af1e4b9c
#
_entry.id   c246b2d8f93715d73e166d10af1e4b9c
#
_cell.length_a   1.000
_cell.length_b   1.000
_cell.length_c   1.000
_cell.angle_alpha   90.00
_cell.angle_beta   90.00
_cell.angle_gamma   90.00
#
_symmetry.space_group_name_H-M   'P 1'
#
loop_
_entity.id
_entity.type
_entity.pdbx_description
1 polymer ?
#
loop_
_entity_poly.entity_id
_entity_poly.type
_entity_poly.pdbx_seq_one_letter_code
_entity_poly.pdbx_strand_id
1 'polypeptide(L)'
;MNSKDLIPQPARDDNHSSLRALFRQYLQSEQTPAPLTWESLTTRDGLPHNWIYDIFQDSSSRVWVGTWGGGLACLDSGKWKVFNKNHGLHSNEVTCIREDKLGRIWVATDNGLNIIDDGIVKNGGLAGKSLLNMTFDVHNHLWVGCWRANISGGGLFCYDGSNWTSYTTRQNLPGLEILKVFTDSSGRVWVGTYEQGYGAGVGCFDGQNWVNYTTQQGLVNDCVYSMFEDPSGNMWFGTIGGLSIFDGRSWHTLTRRDGLVNDQVFCMLIDSHKKMWFGTEGGISRFDGEKWISYTRKDGLVENLVRTIIETSDGRLWFGTYPYSPQAGGISIVQYPPEKSLPDRLLDLLPDSPPPKHLPPGK
;
A
#
# COMPACT_ATOMS: atom_id res chain seq x y z
N MET A 1 -44.42 -31.88 -7.52
CA MET A 1 -43.10 -32.02 -8.17
C MET A 1 -42.27 -30.82 -7.75
N ASN A 2 -41.38 -31.03 -6.80
CA ASN A 2 -40.54 -30.00 -6.24
C ASN A 2 -39.23 -29.91 -7.06
N SER A 3 -39.05 -28.83 -7.78
CA SER A 3 -37.75 -28.44 -8.31
C SER A 3 -37.04 -27.56 -7.26
N LYS A 4 -36.15 -28.16 -6.49
CA LYS A 4 -35.11 -27.44 -5.74
C LYS A 4 -33.98 -27.23 -6.72
N ASP A 5 -33.85 -26.02 -7.24
CA ASP A 5 -32.70 -25.59 -8.02
C ASP A 5 -31.47 -25.56 -7.12
N LEU A 6 -30.51 -26.39 -7.49
CA LEU A 6 -29.22 -26.54 -6.88
C LEU A 6 -28.39 -25.26 -7.15
N ILE A 7 -28.13 -24.50 -6.10
CA ILE A 7 -27.04 -23.53 -6.08
C ILE A 7 -25.74 -24.37 -6.14
N PRO A 8 -24.87 -24.18 -7.12
CA PRO A 8 -23.58 -24.87 -7.14
C PRO A 8 -22.75 -24.42 -5.91
N GLN A 9 -22.41 -25.36 -5.06
CA GLN A 9 -21.41 -25.15 -4.03
C GLN A 9 -20.10 -24.81 -4.73
N PRO A 10 -19.30 -23.80 -4.27
CA PRO A 10 -17.99 -23.54 -4.85
C PRO A 10 -17.11 -24.78 -4.63
N ALA A 11 -16.57 -25.29 -5.72
CA ALA A 11 -15.64 -26.40 -5.69
C ALA A 11 -14.43 -26.05 -4.79
N ARG A 12 -14.30 -26.78 -3.69
CA ARG A 12 -13.05 -26.87 -2.94
C ARG A 12 -12.18 -27.81 -3.75
N ASP A 13 -11.27 -27.24 -4.56
CA ASP A 13 -9.97 -27.89 -4.80
C ASP A 13 -9.18 -27.19 -5.92
N ASP A 14 -7.85 -27.14 -5.75
CA ASP A 14 -6.80 -26.80 -6.72
C ASP A 14 -6.44 -25.33 -6.95
N ASN A 15 -6.87 -24.39 -6.12
CA ASN A 15 -6.54 -22.97 -6.29
C ASN A 15 -5.04 -22.62 -6.05
N HIS A 16 -4.30 -23.46 -5.31
CA HIS A 16 -2.87 -23.22 -5.09
C HIS A 16 -2.01 -23.40 -6.35
N SER A 17 -2.41 -24.27 -7.26
CA SER A 17 -1.69 -24.48 -8.51
C SER A 17 -1.88 -23.35 -9.50
N SER A 18 -3.07 -22.77 -9.58
CA SER A 18 -3.38 -21.67 -10.50
C SER A 18 -2.76 -20.36 -10.04
N LEU A 19 -2.78 -20.04 -8.75
CA LEU A 19 -2.09 -18.87 -8.21
C LEU A 19 -0.57 -18.98 -8.39
N ARG A 20 0.02 -20.15 -8.11
CA ARG A 20 1.43 -20.42 -8.38
C ARG A 20 1.76 -20.30 -9.87
N ALA A 21 0.87 -20.71 -10.76
CA ALA A 21 1.05 -20.56 -12.22
C ALA A 21 0.99 -19.11 -12.66
N LEU A 22 0.06 -18.31 -12.12
CA LEU A 22 -0.04 -16.86 -12.38
C LEU A 22 1.24 -16.13 -11.95
N PHE A 23 1.80 -16.50 -10.81
CA PHE A 23 3.04 -15.91 -10.31
C PHE A 23 4.30 -16.43 -11.01
N ARG A 24 4.36 -17.70 -11.44
CA ARG A 24 5.51 -18.26 -12.20
C ARG A 24 5.77 -17.51 -13.50
N GLN A 25 4.76 -17.02 -14.17
CA GLN A 25 4.92 -16.22 -15.39
C GLN A 25 5.62 -14.87 -15.09
N TYR A 26 5.51 -14.39 -13.86
CA TYR A 26 6.08 -13.12 -13.38
C TYR A 26 7.52 -13.22 -12.88
N LEU A 27 7.92 -14.36 -12.33
CA LEU A 27 9.07 -14.47 -11.44
C LEU A 27 9.99 -15.62 -11.87
N GLN A 28 10.68 -15.49 -13.00
CA GLN A 28 11.76 -16.41 -13.33
C GLN A 28 12.97 -16.16 -12.42
N SER A 29 13.25 -17.18 -11.61
CA SER A 29 14.47 -17.53 -10.86
C SER A 29 15.45 -16.41 -10.50
N GLU A 30 15.61 -16.15 -9.21
CA GLU A 30 16.86 -15.63 -8.65
C GLU A 30 17.27 -16.40 -7.39
N GLN A 31 18.60 -16.57 -7.24
CA GLN A 31 19.27 -17.21 -6.13
C GLN A 31 18.90 -16.52 -4.81
N THR A 32 19.05 -17.21 -3.68
CA THR A 32 18.78 -16.71 -2.34
C THR A 32 19.41 -15.32 -2.16
N PRO A 33 18.64 -14.25 -2.05
CA PRO A 33 19.21 -12.92 -1.93
C PRO A 33 19.96 -12.79 -0.60
N ALA A 34 21.04 -12.02 -0.61
CA ALA A 34 21.76 -11.65 0.60
C ALA A 34 20.79 -11.05 1.64
N PRO A 35 21.06 -11.19 2.94
CA PRO A 35 20.17 -10.66 3.97
C PRO A 35 19.99 -9.15 3.80
N LEU A 36 18.76 -8.69 3.94
CA LEU A 36 18.41 -7.27 3.87
C LEU A 36 19.01 -6.52 5.07
N THR A 37 19.54 -5.34 4.81
CA THR A 37 20.03 -4.44 5.88
C THR A 37 18.92 -3.45 6.24
N TRP A 38 18.59 -3.36 7.52
CA TRP A 38 17.53 -2.49 8.05
C TRP A 38 18.11 -1.23 8.68
N GLU A 39 17.54 -0.10 8.32
CA GLU A 39 17.74 1.20 8.96
C GLU A 39 16.42 1.66 9.56
N SER A 40 16.48 2.51 10.60
CA SER A 40 15.29 3.05 11.25
C SER A 40 15.36 4.56 11.32
N LEU A 41 14.24 5.24 11.07
CA LEU A 41 14.05 6.67 11.30
C LEU A 41 12.95 6.88 12.35
N THR A 42 13.25 7.70 13.32
CA THR A 42 12.37 8.05 14.44
C THR A 42 12.39 9.55 14.71
N THR A 43 11.72 10.00 15.76
CA THR A 43 11.82 11.40 16.22
C THR A 43 13.24 11.82 16.61
N ARG A 44 14.14 10.87 16.90
CA ARG A 44 15.56 11.14 17.15
C ARG A 44 16.32 11.53 15.89
N ASP A 45 15.80 11.14 14.75
CA ASP A 45 16.39 11.35 13.42
C ASP A 45 15.70 12.49 12.67
N GLY A 46 14.79 13.23 13.33
CA GLY A 46 14.13 14.42 12.78
C GLY A 46 12.69 14.25 12.33
N LEU A 47 12.09 13.05 12.48
CA LEU A 47 10.65 12.89 12.26
C LEU A 47 9.87 13.68 13.31
N PRO A 48 8.77 14.35 12.95
CA PRO A 48 7.94 15.11 13.89
C PRO A 48 7.12 14.22 14.84
N HIS A 49 6.88 12.96 14.46
CA HIS A 49 6.21 11.96 15.26
C HIS A 49 6.50 10.55 14.75
N ASN A 50 6.42 9.53 15.63
CA ASN A 50 6.70 8.13 15.28
C ASN A 50 5.49 7.37 14.71
N TRP A 51 4.29 7.91 14.75
CA TRP A 51 3.10 7.31 14.17
C TRP A 51 2.97 7.73 12.71
N ILE A 52 3.30 6.84 11.80
CA ILE A 52 3.35 7.12 10.38
C ILE A 52 2.08 6.62 9.71
N TYR A 53 1.35 7.52 9.05
CA TYR A 53 0.12 7.19 8.33
C TYR A 53 0.35 6.98 6.83
N ASP A 54 1.16 7.84 6.23
CA ASP A 54 1.48 7.78 4.81
C ASP A 54 2.91 8.22 4.54
N ILE A 55 3.52 7.63 3.55
CA ILE A 55 4.80 8.03 2.99
C ILE A 55 4.61 8.17 1.49
N PHE A 56 5.14 9.23 0.92
CA PHE A 56 5.00 9.53 -0.50
C PHE A 56 6.31 10.14 -1.03
N GLN A 57 6.80 9.68 -2.18
CA GLN A 57 7.88 10.35 -2.89
C GLN A 57 7.30 11.16 -4.06
N ASP A 58 7.63 12.44 -4.13
CA ASP A 58 7.18 13.32 -5.20
C ASP A 58 8.07 13.22 -6.45
N SER A 59 7.62 13.84 -7.54
CA SER A 59 8.33 13.87 -8.84
C SER A 59 9.71 14.52 -8.77
N SER A 60 9.99 15.29 -7.72
CA SER A 60 11.30 15.90 -7.42
C SER A 60 12.17 15.02 -6.52
N SER A 61 11.78 13.76 -6.27
CA SER A 61 12.45 12.79 -5.40
C SER A 61 12.48 13.19 -3.91
N ARG A 62 11.69 14.17 -3.47
CA ARG A 62 11.52 14.48 -2.05
C ARG A 62 10.61 13.43 -1.41
N VAL A 63 10.94 13.01 -0.19
CA VAL A 63 10.11 12.06 0.56
C VAL A 63 9.26 12.82 1.57
N TRP A 64 7.95 12.66 1.46
CA TRP A 64 6.94 13.25 2.34
C TRP A 64 6.42 12.22 3.31
N VAL A 65 6.31 12.59 4.58
CA VAL A 65 5.87 11.69 5.66
C VAL A 65 4.73 12.34 6.41
N GLY A 66 3.55 11.74 6.32
CA GLY A 66 2.36 12.12 7.08
C GLY A 66 2.34 11.40 8.43
N THR A 67 2.22 12.18 9.51
CA THR A 67 2.23 11.64 10.87
C THR A 67 0.93 11.93 11.61
N TRP A 68 0.63 11.12 12.61
CA TRP A 68 -0.50 11.35 13.51
C TRP A 68 -0.07 12.13 14.73
N GLY A 69 -0.23 13.47 14.67
CA GLY A 69 0.05 14.40 15.76
C GLY A 69 1.24 15.34 15.53
N GLY A 70 2.21 14.98 14.67
CA GLY A 70 3.38 15.81 14.38
C GLY A 70 3.23 16.70 13.14
N GLY A 71 2.23 16.46 12.32
CA GLY A 71 2.04 17.11 11.03
C GLY A 71 2.70 16.36 9.89
N LEU A 72 3.15 17.09 8.89
CA LEU A 72 3.79 16.61 7.68
C LEU A 72 5.28 16.93 7.71
N ALA A 73 6.12 15.95 7.41
CA ALA A 73 7.56 16.15 7.20
C ALA A 73 7.93 15.96 5.73
N CYS A 74 8.87 16.74 5.24
CA CYS A 74 9.47 16.62 3.92
C CYS A 74 10.98 16.43 4.08
N LEU A 75 11.50 15.33 3.57
CA LEU A 75 12.93 15.09 3.45
C LEU A 75 13.38 15.54 2.07
N ASP A 76 14.19 16.57 2.02
CA ASP A 76 14.79 17.11 0.80
C ASP A 76 16.29 17.23 0.99
N SER A 77 17.06 16.59 0.10
CA SER A 77 18.53 16.65 0.11
C SER A 77 19.13 16.36 1.50
N GLY A 78 18.57 15.38 2.21
CA GLY A 78 19.00 14.96 3.54
C GLY A 78 18.56 15.86 4.70
N LYS A 79 17.71 16.86 4.46
CA LYS A 79 17.20 17.78 5.48
C LYS A 79 15.69 17.66 5.65
N TRP A 80 15.25 17.60 6.91
CA TRP A 80 13.85 17.60 7.24
C TRP A 80 13.28 19.03 7.29
N LYS A 81 12.14 19.24 6.64
CA LYS A 81 11.28 20.41 6.82
C LYS A 81 9.92 19.93 7.33
N VAL A 82 9.41 20.55 8.38
CA VAL A 82 8.14 20.16 9.01
C VAL A 82 7.08 21.23 8.77
N PHE A 83 5.88 20.77 8.40
CA PHE A 83 4.67 21.57 8.27
C PHE A 83 3.65 21.09 9.30
N ASN A 84 3.03 22.02 10.03
CA ASN A 84 2.02 21.71 11.05
C ASN A 84 0.98 22.86 11.12
N LYS A 85 0.09 22.83 12.10
CA LYS A 85 -0.93 23.87 12.29
C LYS A 85 -0.35 25.28 12.35
N ASN A 86 0.83 25.49 12.93
CA ASN A 86 1.48 26.80 12.98
C ASN A 86 1.95 27.30 11.59
N HIS A 87 2.05 26.38 10.63
CA HIS A 87 2.41 26.66 9.24
C HIS A 87 1.19 26.68 8.31
N GLY A 88 -0.05 26.56 8.87
CA GLY A 88 -1.30 26.65 8.13
C GLY A 88 -1.97 25.31 7.77
N LEU A 89 -1.46 24.15 8.22
CA LEU A 89 -2.19 22.91 8.09
C LEU A 89 -3.49 22.95 8.91
N HIS A 90 -4.55 22.34 8.39
CA HIS A 90 -5.82 22.24 9.11
C HIS A 90 -5.72 21.37 10.36
N SER A 91 -4.83 20.36 10.35
CA SER A 91 -4.50 19.50 11.49
C SER A 91 -3.07 19.00 11.46
N ASN A 92 -2.55 18.57 12.62
CA ASN A 92 -1.30 17.82 12.74
C ASN A 92 -1.49 16.31 12.49
N GLU A 93 -2.71 15.84 12.28
CA GLU A 93 -3.02 14.47 11.95
C GLU A 93 -3.12 14.34 10.44
N VAL A 94 -1.98 14.00 9.80
CA VAL A 94 -1.87 13.87 8.34
C VAL A 94 -2.05 12.41 7.95
N THR A 95 -3.02 12.14 7.11
CA THR A 95 -3.49 10.79 6.79
C THR A 95 -3.13 10.30 5.40
N CYS A 96 -3.02 11.21 4.42
CA CYS A 96 -2.68 10.85 3.05
C CYS A 96 -2.00 12.02 2.32
N ILE A 97 -1.06 11.69 1.42
CA ILE A 97 -0.25 12.66 0.67
C ILE A 97 -0.24 12.23 -0.79
N ARG A 98 -0.56 13.14 -1.71
CA ARG A 98 -0.48 12.89 -3.16
C ARG A 98 0.00 14.12 -3.89
N GLU A 99 0.65 13.91 -5.03
CA GLU A 99 1.09 14.98 -5.93
C GLU A 99 0.14 15.05 -7.13
N ASP A 100 -0.21 16.27 -7.54
CA ASP A 100 -0.97 16.50 -8.78
C ASP A 100 -0.04 16.71 -9.98
N LYS A 101 -0.61 16.78 -11.17
CA LYS A 101 0.13 16.98 -12.44
C LYS A 101 0.88 18.32 -12.52
N LEU A 102 0.63 19.25 -11.59
CA LEU A 102 1.31 20.54 -11.48
C LEU A 102 2.46 20.51 -10.46
N GLY A 103 2.74 19.36 -9.84
CA GLY A 103 3.76 19.20 -8.81
C GLY A 103 3.35 19.73 -7.44
N ARG A 104 2.06 20.05 -7.23
CA ARG A 104 1.54 20.49 -5.94
C ARG A 104 1.24 19.29 -5.06
N ILE A 105 1.59 19.39 -3.78
CA ILE A 105 1.37 18.32 -2.83
C ILE A 105 0.04 18.52 -2.11
N TRP A 106 -0.87 17.59 -2.30
CA TRP A 106 -2.15 17.54 -1.62
C TRP A 106 -2.02 16.74 -0.34
N VAL A 107 -2.55 17.27 0.75
CA VAL A 107 -2.39 16.74 2.10
C VAL A 107 -3.75 16.59 2.75
N ALA A 108 -4.21 15.35 2.91
CA ALA A 108 -5.41 15.03 3.65
C ALA A 108 -5.10 15.01 5.15
N THR A 109 -5.99 15.61 5.94
CA THR A 109 -5.91 15.63 7.40
C THR A 109 -7.23 15.20 8.03
N ASP A 110 -7.26 14.98 9.33
CA ASP A 110 -8.50 14.70 10.05
C ASP A 110 -9.44 15.93 10.17
N ASN A 111 -9.05 17.09 9.63
CA ASN A 111 -9.84 18.32 9.68
C ASN A 111 -9.89 19.07 8.33
N GLY A 112 -9.70 18.38 7.22
CA GLY A 112 -9.78 18.99 5.88
C GLY A 112 -8.54 18.77 5.03
N LEU A 113 -8.53 19.39 3.87
CA LEU A 113 -7.54 19.22 2.82
C LEU A 113 -6.67 20.47 2.68
N ASN A 114 -5.36 20.29 2.61
CA ASN A 114 -4.40 21.34 2.31
C ASN A 114 -3.67 21.05 0.99
N ILE A 115 -3.10 22.10 0.41
CA ILE A 115 -2.19 22.04 -0.74
C ILE A 115 -0.89 22.70 -0.34
N ILE A 116 0.24 22.07 -0.63
CA ILE A 116 1.55 22.70 -0.55
C ILE A 116 2.02 23.01 -1.96
N ASP A 117 2.26 24.27 -2.22
CA ASP A 117 2.66 24.80 -3.51
C ASP A 117 3.83 25.77 -3.27
N ASP A 118 4.99 25.49 -3.85
CA ASP A 118 6.25 26.21 -3.59
C ASP A 118 6.59 26.38 -2.10
N GLY A 119 6.27 25.36 -1.30
CA GLY A 119 6.49 25.37 0.15
C GLY A 119 5.54 26.24 0.96
N ILE A 120 4.48 26.76 0.33
CA ILE A 120 3.40 27.54 0.95
C ILE A 120 2.19 26.62 1.16
N VAL A 121 1.66 26.61 2.37
CA VAL A 121 0.45 25.86 2.72
C VAL A 121 -0.79 26.68 2.33
N LYS A 122 -1.64 26.10 1.49
CA LYS A 122 -2.90 26.68 1.03
C LYS A 122 -4.08 25.81 1.47
N ASN A 123 -5.27 26.39 1.51
CA ASN A 123 -6.50 25.65 1.72
C ASN A 123 -6.84 24.81 0.46
N GLY A 124 -7.03 23.50 0.65
CA GLY A 124 -7.44 22.57 -0.40
C GLY A 124 -8.94 22.24 -0.42
N GLY A 125 -9.70 22.78 0.55
CA GLY A 125 -11.14 22.51 0.69
C GLY A 125 -11.46 21.46 1.76
N LEU A 126 -12.73 21.04 1.79
CA LEU A 126 -13.29 20.05 2.71
C LEU A 126 -13.00 20.33 4.20
N ALA A 127 -12.90 21.61 4.59
CA ALA A 127 -12.66 22.03 5.96
C ALA A 127 -13.68 21.40 6.93
N GLY A 128 -13.23 20.93 8.09
CA GLY A 128 -14.06 20.24 9.07
C GLY A 128 -14.37 18.78 8.75
N LYS A 129 -13.88 18.24 7.62
CA LYS A 129 -14.01 16.81 7.26
C LYS A 129 -12.81 16.03 7.75
N SER A 130 -13.08 14.88 8.41
CA SER A 130 -12.03 13.92 8.73
C SER A 130 -11.73 13.09 7.49
N LEU A 131 -10.60 13.33 6.85
CA LEU A 131 -10.20 12.67 5.61
C LEU A 131 -9.20 11.56 5.92
N LEU A 132 -9.28 10.42 5.23
CA LEU A 132 -8.41 9.28 5.49
C LEU A 132 -7.53 8.91 4.29
N ASN A 133 -8.09 8.92 3.10
CA ASN A 133 -7.36 8.52 1.89
C ASN A 133 -7.79 9.33 0.68
N MET A 134 -6.91 9.46 -0.30
CA MET A 134 -7.21 10.12 -1.56
C MET A 134 -6.37 9.56 -2.71
N THR A 135 -6.86 9.73 -3.93
CA THR A 135 -6.17 9.36 -5.16
C THR A 135 -6.57 10.29 -6.30
N PHE A 136 -5.72 10.43 -7.31
CA PHE A 136 -6.08 11.05 -8.58
C PHE A 136 -6.48 9.98 -9.59
N ASP A 137 -7.54 10.24 -10.36
CA ASP A 137 -7.91 9.38 -11.47
C ASP A 137 -7.15 9.75 -12.76
N VAL A 138 -7.39 8.99 -13.83
CA VAL A 138 -6.75 9.19 -15.14
C VAL A 138 -7.04 10.55 -15.76
N HIS A 139 -8.15 11.20 -15.37
CA HIS A 139 -8.55 12.54 -15.78
C HIS A 139 -8.01 13.64 -14.87
N ASN A 140 -7.22 13.26 -13.85
CA ASN A 140 -6.71 14.16 -12.81
C ASN A 140 -7.80 14.73 -11.88
N HIS A 141 -8.93 14.05 -11.75
CA HIS A 141 -9.88 14.35 -10.70
C HIS A 141 -9.35 13.81 -9.37
N LEU A 142 -9.49 14.59 -8.31
CA LEU A 142 -9.10 14.18 -6.98
C LEU A 142 -10.26 13.52 -6.26
N TRP A 143 -10.12 12.25 -5.92
CA TRP A 143 -11.08 11.49 -5.13
C TRP A 143 -10.62 11.41 -3.69
N VAL A 144 -11.47 11.81 -2.74
CA VAL A 144 -11.14 11.93 -1.31
C VAL A 144 -12.16 11.21 -0.49
N GLY A 145 -11.70 10.23 0.31
CA GLY A 145 -12.52 9.47 1.24
C GLY A 145 -12.58 10.11 2.62
N CYS A 146 -13.79 10.26 3.14
CA CYS A 146 -14.06 10.76 4.47
C CYS A 146 -14.15 9.61 5.48
N TRP A 147 -13.58 9.81 6.66
CA TRP A 147 -13.71 8.92 7.81
C TRP A 147 -14.45 9.63 8.94
N ARG A 148 -14.86 8.87 9.97
CA ARG A 148 -15.67 9.42 11.09
C ARG A 148 -16.92 10.15 10.61
N ALA A 149 -17.72 9.44 9.81
CA ALA A 149 -18.95 9.96 9.21
C ALA A 149 -19.94 10.54 10.22
N ASN A 150 -19.99 9.96 11.42
CA ASN A 150 -20.83 10.39 12.53
C ASN A 150 -20.44 11.77 13.11
N ILE A 151 -19.21 12.21 12.91
CA ILE A 151 -18.68 13.48 13.44
C ILE A 151 -18.67 14.56 12.36
N SER A 152 -18.14 14.23 11.17
CA SER A 152 -17.85 15.20 10.12
C SER A 152 -18.77 15.10 8.90
N GLY A 153 -19.71 14.12 8.90
CA GLY A 153 -20.46 13.73 7.71
C GLY A 153 -19.55 12.96 6.75
N GLY A 154 -19.96 11.76 6.36
CA GLY A 154 -19.16 10.82 5.58
C GLY A 154 -19.33 10.95 4.07
N GLY A 155 -18.77 9.99 3.37
CA GLY A 155 -18.90 9.79 1.94
C GLY A 155 -17.60 9.99 1.19
N LEU A 156 -17.70 9.88 -0.11
CA LEU A 156 -16.63 10.10 -1.06
C LEU A 156 -16.83 11.44 -1.76
N PHE A 157 -15.75 12.20 -1.92
CA PHE A 157 -15.76 13.49 -2.59
C PHE A 157 -14.87 13.42 -3.82
N CYS A 158 -15.33 14.02 -4.93
CA CYS A 158 -14.60 14.15 -6.17
C CYS A 158 -14.44 15.63 -6.53
N TYR A 159 -13.21 16.07 -6.79
CA TYR A 159 -12.88 17.41 -7.28
C TYR A 159 -12.41 17.32 -8.73
N ASP A 160 -13.14 17.96 -9.64
CA ASP A 160 -12.86 17.97 -11.09
C ASP A 160 -11.88 19.08 -11.53
N GLY A 161 -11.29 19.80 -10.57
CA GLY A 161 -10.45 20.98 -10.82
C GLY A 161 -11.21 22.30 -10.62
N SER A 162 -12.54 22.27 -10.54
CA SER A 162 -13.41 23.44 -10.38
C SER A 162 -14.46 23.24 -9.30
N ASN A 163 -15.10 22.08 -9.28
CA ASN A 163 -16.25 21.78 -8.42
C ASN A 163 -16.05 20.51 -7.61
N TRP A 164 -16.67 20.46 -6.44
CA TRP A 164 -16.77 19.29 -5.61
C TRP A 164 -18.10 18.56 -5.84
N THR A 165 -18.04 17.27 -6.12
CA THR A 165 -19.19 16.36 -6.13
C THR A 165 -19.07 15.39 -4.96
N SER A 166 -20.19 15.07 -4.28
CA SER A 166 -20.21 14.13 -3.17
C SER A 166 -21.03 12.89 -3.50
N TYR A 167 -20.53 11.73 -3.08
CA TYR A 167 -21.19 10.43 -3.21
C TYR A 167 -21.45 9.86 -1.81
N THR A 168 -22.66 9.37 -1.61
CA THR A 168 -23.14 8.78 -0.35
C THR A 168 -23.88 7.48 -0.63
N THR A 169 -24.45 6.87 0.39
CA THR A 169 -25.33 5.70 0.22
C THR A 169 -26.56 5.97 -0.65
N ARG A 170 -26.96 7.24 -0.84
CA ARG A 170 -28.02 7.61 -1.78
C ARG A 170 -27.63 7.39 -3.25
N GLN A 171 -26.34 7.41 -3.55
CA GLN A 171 -25.76 7.09 -4.86
C GLN A 171 -25.19 5.67 -4.91
N ASN A 172 -25.65 4.78 -4.04
CA ASN A 172 -25.22 3.38 -3.96
C ASN A 172 -23.79 3.13 -3.46
N LEU A 173 -23.18 4.09 -2.74
CA LEU A 173 -21.94 3.86 -2.05
C LEU A 173 -22.17 2.80 -0.93
N PRO A 174 -21.30 1.78 -0.74
CA PRO A 174 -21.56 0.71 0.25
C PRO A 174 -21.63 1.20 1.69
N GLY A 175 -20.84 2.23 2.04
CA GLY A 175 -20.79 2.83 3.37
C GLY A 175 -20.30 4.27 3.33
N LEU A 176 -20.48 5.01 4.43
CA LEU A 176 -20.12 6.42 4.51
C LEU A 176 -18.72 6.70 5.05
N GLU A 177 -18.08 5.74 5.69
CA GLU A 177 -16.70 5.82 6.14
C GLU A 177 -15.80 5.15 5.12
N ILE A 178 -14.91 5.93 4.49
CA ILE A 178 -14.06 5.46 3.39
C ILE A 178 -12.67 5.19 3.95
N LEU A 179 -12.28 3.93 4.00
CA LEU A 179 -10.96 3.49 4.47
C LEU A 179 -9.89 3.61 3.39
N LYS A 180 -10.26 3.32 2.13
CA LYS A 180 -9.35 3.35 0.98
C LYS A 180 -10.06 3.85 -0.26
N VAL A 181 -9.35 4.64 -1.05
CA VAL A 181 -9.73 5.02 -2.42
C VAL A 181 -8.59 4.60 -3.34
N PHE A 182 -8.92 3.99 -4.46
CA PHE A 182 -7.97 3.53 -5.46
C PHE A 182 -8.54 3.71 -6.86
N THR A 183 -7.70 4.07 -7.83
CA THR A 183 -8.09 4.14 -9.24
C THR A 183 -7.31 3.07 -10.00
N ASP A 184 -8.01 2.19 -10.70
CA ASP A 184 -7.38 1.14 -11.50
C ASP A 184 -6.93 1.65 -12.89
N SER A 185 -6.20 0.83 -13.61
CA SER A 185 -5.67 1.15 -14.95
C SER A 185 -6.76 1.39 -16.00
N SER A 186 -7.97 0.88 -15.76
CA SER A 186 -9.16 1.13 -16.60
C SER A 186 -9.88 2.43 -16.27
N GLY A 187 -9.41 3.18 -15.25
CA GLY A 187 -10.01 4.43 -14.79
C GLY A 187 -11.20 4.26 -13.86
N ARG A 188 -11.50 3.03 -13.39
CA ARG A 188 -12.54 2.79 -12.40
C ARG A 188 -12.05 3.22 -11.02
N VAL A 189 -12.98 3.78 -10.21
CA VAL A 189 -12.69 4.19 -8.84
C VAL A 189 -13.20 3.13 -7.87
N TRP A 190 -12.30 2.59 -7.07
CA TRP A 190 -12.59 1.60 -6.06
C TRP A 190 -12.52 2.22 -4.67
N VAL A 191 -13.46 1.85 -3.81
CA VAL A 191 -13.53 2.33 -2.43
C VAL A 191 -13.72 1.17 -1.47
N GLY A 192 -12.87 1.10 -0.45
CA GLY A 192 -13.09 0.24 0.72
C GLY A 192 -13.87 1.02 1.77
N THR A 193 -14.96 0.45 2.25
CA THR A 193 -15.89 1.18 3.11
C THR A 193 -16.07 0.52 4.47
N TYR A 194 -16.51 1.34 5.41
CA TYR A 194 -16.79 0.94 6.77
C TYR A 194 -18.06 1.65 7.24
N GLU A 195 -18.88 1.01 8.03
CA GLU A 195 -20.11 1.59 8.55
C GLU A 195 -20.48 0.99 9.90
N GLN A 196 -20.81 1.85 10.85
CA GLN A 196 -21.33 1.47 12.18
C GLN A 196 -20.47 0.44 12.94
N GLY A 197 -19.15 0.48 12.80
CA GLY A 197 -18.25 -0.44 13.48
C GLY A 197 -17.92 -1.71 12.70
N TYR A 198 -18.41 -1.87 11.47
CA TYR A 198 -18.20 -3.04 10.62
C TYR A 198 -17.73 -2.66 9.22
N GLY A 199 -17.03 -3.57 8.54
CA GLY A 199 -16.75 -3.42 7.12
C GLY A 199 -18.06 -3.44 6.32
N ALA A 200 -18.15 -2.59 5.29
CA ALA A 200 -19.29 -2.54 4.39
C ALA A 200 -18.95 -2.99 2.95
N GLY A 201 -17.74 -3.56 2.78
CA GLY A 201 -17.29 -4.10 1.52
C GLY A 201 -16.59 -3.07 0.63
N VAL A 202 -16.57 -3.37 -0.67
CA VAL A 202 -15.92 -2.58 -1.70
C VAL A 202 -16.93 -2.09 -2.71
N GLY A 203 -16.91 -0.79 -3.01
CA GLY A 203 -17.61 -0.21 -4.16
C GLY A 203 -16.66 -0.01 -5.32
N CYS A 204 -17.13 -0.29 -6.53
CA CYS A 204 -16.46 0.01 -7.80
C CYS A 204 -17.33 0.93 -8.64
N PHE A 205 -16.81 2.09 -9.01
CA PHE A 205 -17.48 3.08 -9.85
C PHE A 205 -16.89 3.06 -11.25
N ASP A 206 -17.72 2.84 -12.26
CA ASP A 206 -17.33 2.77 -13.68
C ASP A 206 -17.45 4.12 -14.41
N GLY A 207 -17.75 5.19 -13.69
CA GLY A 207 -18.05 6.53 -14.23
C GLY A 207 -19.55 6.81 -14.30
N GLN A 208 -20.42 5.82 -14.19
CA GLN A 208 -21.88 5.94 -14.23
C GLN A 208 -22.56 5.24 -13.04
N ASN A 209 -22.14 4.03 -12.72
CA ASN A 209 -22.78 3.15 -11.75
C ASN A 209 -21.80 2.63 -10.71
N TRP A 210 -22.30 2.36 -9.52
CA TRP A 210 -21.60 1.64 -8.47
C TRP A 210 -21.96 0.16 -8.50
N VAL A 211 -20.96 -0.70 -8.46
CA VAL A 211 -21.08 -2.13 -8.21
C VAL A 211 -20.42 -2.44 -6.87
N ASN A 212 -21.15 -3.13 -5.99
CA ASN A 212 -20.69 -3.41 -4.63
C ASN A 212 -20.35 -4.88 -4.44
N TYR A 213 -19.25 -5.15 -3.75
CA TYR A 213 -18.76 -6.49 -3.44
C TYR A 213 -18.58 -6.63 -1.94
N THR A 214 -19.07 -7.73 -1.40
CA THR A 214 -18.97 -8.10 0.02
C THR A 214 -18.50 -9.55 0.15
N THR A 215 -18.47 -10.07 1.34
CA THR A 215 -18.24 -11.50 1.62
C THR A 215 -19.24 -12.41 0.89
N GLN A 216 -20.43 -11.90 0.57
CA GLN A 216 -21.42 -12.66 -0.22
C GLN A 216 -21.00 -12.87 -1.69
N GLN A 217 -20.16 -11.98 -2.24
CA GLN A 217 -19.63 -12.09 -3.60
C GLN A 217 -18.22 -12.70 -3.64
N GLY A 218 -17.57 -12.92 -2.49
CA GLY A 218 -16.29 -13.62 -2.43
C GLY A 218 -15.15 -12.86 -1.75
N LEU A 219 -15.38 -11.66 -1.22
CA LEU A 219 -14.41 -11.02 -0.33
C LEU A 219 -14.18 -11.91 0.91
N VAL A 220 -12.94 -12.02 1.37
CA VAL A 220 -12.62 -12.74 2.60
C VAL A 220 -13.13 -12.00 3.84
N ASN A 221 -13.22 -10.67 3.76
CA ASN A 221 -13.76 -9.82 4.81
C ASN A 221 -14.16 -8.46 4.25
N ASP A 222 -15.25 -7.88 4.78
CA ASP A 222 -15.82 -6.62 4.29
C ASP A 222 -15.05 -5.36 4.75
N CYS A 223 -14.08 -5.48 5.66
CA CYS A 223 -13.25 -4.36 6.11
C CYS A 223 -11.96 -4.29 5.27
N VAL A 224 -11.94 -3.43 4.26
CA VAL A 224 -10.86 -3.32 3.26
C VAL A 224 -10.01 -2.08 3.52
N TYR A 225 -8.74 -2.28 3.89
CA TYR A 225 -7.78 -1.22 4.20
C TYR A 225 -6.82 -0.87 3.07
N SER A 226 -6.58 -1.78 2.16
CA SER A 226 -5.67 -1.56 1.04
C SER A 226 -6.17 -2.16 -0.25
N MET A 227 -5.81 -1.54 -1.36
CA MET A 227 -6.14 -1.96 -2.71
C MET A 227 -4.93 -1.76 -3.60
N PHE A 228 -4.75 -2.67 -4.52
CA PHE A 228 -3.66 -2.69 -5.47
C PHE A 228 -4.11 -3.42 -6.75
N GLU A 229 -3.70 -2.96 -7.92
CA GLU A 229 -3.87 -3.65 -9.18
C GLU A 229 -2.52 -4.24 -9.61
N ASP A 230 -2.49 -5.55 -9.85
CA ASP A 230 -1.28 -6.18 -10.35
C ASP A 230 -1.12 -5.93 -11.86
N PRO A 231 0.09 -6.14 -12.42
CA PRO A 231 0.31 -5.91 -13.84
C PRO A 231 -0.50 -6.82 -14.80
N SER A 232 -1.17 -7.84 -14.28
CA SER A 232 -2.14 -8.66 -15.03
C SER A 232 -3.56 -8.09 -15.00
N GLY A 233 -3.78 -6.98 -14.26
CA GLY A 233 -5.09 -6.35 -14.08
C GLY A 233 -5.94 -6.98 -12.99
N ASN A 234 -5.38 -7.87 -12.16
CA ASN A 234 -6.11 -8.40 -11.02
C ASN A 234 -6.13 -7.38 -9.88
N MET A 235 -7.28 -7.21 -9.27
CA MET A 235 -7.45 -6.35 -8.11
C MET A 235 -7.18 -7.12 -6.82
N TRP A 236 -6.29 -6.59 -6.00
CA TRP A 236 -5.94 -7.12 -4.68
C TRP A 236 -6.53 -6.25 -3.60
N PHE A 237 -7.14 -6.88 -2.61
CA PHE A 237 -7.79 -6.22 -1.48
C PHE A 237 -7.21 -6.75 -0.17
N GLY A 238 -6.52 -5.89 0.57
CA GLY A 238 -6.04 -6.20 1.91
C GLY A 238 -7.11 -5.90 2.95
N THR A 239 -7.47 -6.91 3.71
CA THR A 239 -8.56 -6.85 4.70
C THR A 239 -8.07 -7.20 6.11
N ILE A 240 -8.97 -7.20 7.09
CA ILE A 240 -8.67 -7.75 8.42
C ILE A 240 -8.71 -9.28 8.49
N GLY A 241 -9.16 -9.95 7.45
CA GLY A 241 -9.29 -11.42 7.37
C GLY A 241 -8.37 -12.08 6.34
N GLY A 242 -7.42 -11.37 5.78
CA GLY A 242 -6.52 -11.81 4.73
C GLY A 242 -6.55 -10.94 3.49
N LEU A 243 -6.09 -11.52 2.39
CA LEU A 243 -6.10 -10.93 1.05
C LEU A 243 -7.22 -11.55 0.23
N SER A 244 -7.94 -10.72 -0.52
CA SER A 244 -8.80 -11.16 -1.62
C SER A 244 -8.22 -10.69 -2.93
N ILE A 245 -8.27 -11.53 -3.95
CA ILE A 245 -7.79 -11.26 -5.30
C ILE A 245 -8.95 -11.48 -6.26
N PHE A 246 -9.24 -10.50 -7.09
CA PHE A 246 -10.33 -10.52 -8.07
C PHE A 246 -9.76 -10.39 -9.48
N ASP A 247 -9.94 -11.41 -10.32
CA ASP A 247 -9.48 -11.45 -11.69
C ASP A 247 -10.50 -10.88 -12.71
N GLY A 248 -11.57 -10.24 -12.20
CA GLY A 248 -12.69 -9.75 -12.99
C GLY A 248 -13.85 -10.77 -13.11
N ARG A 249 -13.66 -12.02 -12.64
CA ARG A 249 -14.68 -13.10 -12.68
C ARG A 249 -14.75 -13.88 -11.38
N SER A 250 -13.60 -14.23 -10.83
CA SER A 250 -13.45 -15.12 -9.70
C SER A 250 -12.69 -14.45 -8.57
N TRP A 251 -12.96 -14.89 -7.33
CA TRP A 251 -12.28 -14.44 -6.14
C TRP A 251 -11.35 -15.53 -5.61
N HIS A 252 -10.14 -15.13 -5.21
CA HIS A 252 -9.16 -15.98 -4.53
C HIS A 252 -8.79 -15.36 -3.20
N THR A 253 -8.46 -16.19 -2.23
CA THR A 253 -8.13 -15.73 -0.87
C THR A 253 -6.76 -16.25 -0.45
N LEU A 254 -5.97 -15.39 0.22
CA LEU A 254 -4.72 -15.75 0.87
C LEU A 254 -4.75 -15.28 2.32
N THR A 255 -4.30 -16.16 3.23
CA THR A 255 -4.32 -15.96 4.67
C THR A 255 -2.98 -16.39 5.31
N ARG A 256 -2.90 -16.35 6.62
CA ARG A 256 -1.77 -16.93 7.37
C ARG A 256 -1.52 -18.40 7.05
N ARG A 257 -2.55 -19.16 6.65
CA ARG A 257 -2.40 -20.57 6.23
C ARG A 257 -1.61 -20.70 4.93
N ASP A 258 -1.58 -19.65 4.14
CA ASP A 258 -0.91 -19.57 2.84
C ASP A 258 0.48 -18.94 2.93
N GLY A 259 0.84 -18.37 4.10
CA GLY A 259 2.17 -17.82 4.34
C GLY A 259 2.21 -16.34 4.78
N LEU A 260 1.07 -15.66 4.89
CA LEU A 260 1.04 -14.32 5.49
C LEU A 260 1.46 -14.38 6.97
N VAL A 261 2.21 -13.38 7.43
CA VAL A 261 2.58 -13.25 8.85
C VAL A 261 1.39 -12.90 9.73
N ASN A 262 0.42 -12.17 9.18
CA ASN A 262 -0.83 -11.79 9.85
C ASN A 262 -1.94 -11.55 8.81
N ASP A 263 -3.20 -11.83 9.19
CA ASP A 263 -4.36 -11.68 8.28
C ASP A 263 -4.81 -10.22 8.14
N GLN A 264 -4.43 -9.31 9.04
CA GLN A 264 -4.76 -7.89 8.92
C GLN A 264 -3.75 -7.20 8.00
N VAL A 265 -4.14 -6.93 6.74
CA VAL A 265 -3.27 -6.37 5.70
C VAL A 265 -3.63 -4.90 5.45
N PHE A 266 -2.73 -3.99 5.81
CA PHE A 266 -2.94 -2.54 5.75
C PHE A 266 -2.39 -1.87 4.50
N CYS A 267 -1.35 -2.43 3.90
CA CYS A 267 -0.73 -1.88 2.69
C CYS A 267 -0.07 -2.96 1.85
N MET A 268 0.07 -2.68 0.55
CA MET A 268 0.64 -3.59 -0.44
C MET A 268 1.48 -2.82 -1.45
N LEU A 269 2.55 -3.44 -1.94
CA LEU A 269 3.43 -2.90 -2.97
C LEU A 269 4.02 -4.05 -3.80
N ILE A 270 4.19 -3.85 -5.11
CA ILE A 270 5.14 -4.62 -5.93
C ILE A 270 6.36 -3.73 -6.13
N ASP A 271 7.54 -4.23 -5.76
CA ASP A 271 8.78 -3.50 -5.90
C ASP A 271 9.38 -3.62 -7.33
N SER A 272 10.41 -2.86 -7.61
CA SER A 272 11.11 -2.86 -8.91
C SER A 272 11.75 -4.22 -9.24
N HIS A 273 11.99 -5.07 -8.23
CA HIS A 273 12.45 -6.45 -8.35
C HIS A 273 11.29 -7.45 -8.51
N LYS A 274 10.04 -6.95 -8.70
CA LYS A 274 8.82 -7.74 -8.86
C LYS A 274 8.47 -8.61 -7.64
N LYS A 275 8.91 -8.24 -6.46
CA LYS A 275 8.52 -8.89 -5.21
C LYS A 275 7.31 -8.18 -4.63
N MET A 276 6.35 -8.95 -4.12
CA MET A 276 5.17 -8.40 -3.47
C MET A 276 5.43 -8.25 -1.98
N TRP A 277 5.09 -7.08 -1.46
CA TRP A 277 5.23 -6.72 -0.06
C TRP A 277 3.87 -6.42 0.55
N PHE A 278 3.62 -6.96 1.72
CA PHE A 278 2.37 -6.82 2.45
C PHE A 278 2.67 -6.34 3.87
N GLY A 279 2.30 -5.11 4.17
CA GLY A 279 2.37 -4.57 5.53
C GLY A 279 1.15 -5.00 6.32
N THR A 280 1.38 -5.63 7.46
CA THR A 280 0.35 -6.22 8.30
C THR A 280 0.42 -5.71 9.74
N GLU A 281 -0.53 -6.13 10.59
CA GLU A 281 -0.45 -5.89 12.03
C GLU A 281 0.72 -6.64 12.70
N GLY A 282 1.12 -7.79 12.16
CA GLY A 282 2.11 -8.68 12.75
C GLY A 282 3.52 -8.56 12.17
N GLY A 283 3.75 -7.66 11.24
CA GLY A 283 5.00 -7.48 10.51
C GLY A 283 4.79 -7.33 9.02
N ILE A 284 5.81 -7.67 8.26
CA ILE A 284 5.80 -7.65 6.80
C ILE A 284 5.84 -9.07 6.27
N SER A 285 5.02 -9.36 5.27
CA SER A 285 5.19 -10.53 4.42
C SER A 285 5.72 -10.11 3.06
N ARG A 286 6.73 -10.81 2.55
CA ARG A 286 7.23 -10.68 1.18
C ARG A 286 6.98 -11.98 0.43
N PHE A 287 6.43 -11.89 -0.75
CA PHE A 287 6.25 -13.01 -1.65
C PHE A 287 7.12 -12.81 -2.91
N ASP A 288 7.93 -13.78 -3.24
CA ASP A 288 8.83 -13.73 -4.40
C ASP A 288 8.32 -14.54 -5.60
N GLY A 289 7.08 -15.07 -5.49
CA GLY A 289 6.44 -15.91 -6.49
C GLY A 289 6.51 -17.40 -6.17
N GLU A 290 7.41 -17.80 -5.28
CA GLU A 290 7.53 -19.19 -4.84
C GLU A 290 7.44 -19.31 -3.32
N LYS A 291 8.05 -18.36 -2.61
CA LYS A 291 8.21 -18.43 -1.15
C LYS A 291 7.70 -17.16 -0.47
N TRP A 292 7.11 -17.38 0.69
CA TRP A 292 6.81 -16.33 1.64
C TRP A 292 7.98 -16.13 2.61
N ILE A 293 8.34 -14.88 2.84
CA ILE A 293 9.33 -14.49 3.85
C ILE A 293 8.68 -13.43 4.73
N SER A 294 8.80 -13.61 6.04
CA SER A 294 8.24 -12.67 7.02
C SER A 294 9.34 -11.90 7.73
N TYR A 295 9.08 -10.62 7.99
CA TYR A 295 9.97 -9.74 8.74
C TYR A 295 9.20 -9.10 9.89
N THR A 296 9.81 -9.10 11.06
CA THR A 296 9.26 -8.59 12.32
C THR A 296 10.29 -7.73 13.04
N ARG A 297 9.97 -7.24 14.23
CA ARG A 297 10.95 -6.56 15.09
C ARG A 297 12.19 -7.40 15.39
N LYS A 298 12.08 -8.73 15.36
CA LYS A 298 13.23 -9.63 15.55
C LYS A 298 14.21 -9.59 14.39
N ASP A 299 13.73 -9.17 13.23
CA ASP A 299 14.51 -9.11 12.00
C ASP A 299 15.02 -7.69 11.69
N GLY A 300 14.67 -6.70 12.54
CA GLY A 300 15.13 -5.31 12.42
C GLY A 300 14.04 -4.26 12.15
N LEU A 301 12.75 -4.65 12.05
CA LEU A 301 11.67 -3.68 11.98
C LEU A 301 11.60 -2.83 13.26
N VAL A 302 11.35 -1.54 13.12
CA VAL A 302 11.14 -0.63 14.25
C VAL A 302 9.86 -0.97 15.01
N GLU A 303 8.82 -1.45 14.28
CA GLU A 303 7.55 -1.92 14.86
C GLU A 303 6.84 -2.89 13.89
N ASN A 304 6.01 -3.79 14.43
CA ASN A 304 5.33 -4.80 13.62
C ASN A 304 4.11 -4.26 12.84
N LEU A 305 3.36 -3.30 13.39
CA LEU A 305 2.20 -2.76 12.71
C LEU A 305 2.66 -1.84 11.57
N VAL A 306 2.66 -2.36 10.34
CA VAL A 306 3.09 -1.64 9.14
C VAL A 306 1.89 -1.09 8.40
N ARG A 307 1.80 0.25 8.33
CA ARG A 307 0.65 0.98 7.80
C ARG A 307 0.81 1.40 6.35
N THR A 308 2.04 1.69 5.92
CA THR A 308 2.34 2.18 4.57
C THR A 308 3.68 1.65 4.09
N ILE A 309 3.79 1.44 2.78
CA ILE A 309 5.01 0.99 2.10
C ILE A 309 5.17 1.82 0.83
N ILE A 310 6.39 2.29 0.58
CA ILE A 310 6.79 2.81 -0.73
C ILE A 310 8.16 2.25 -1.12
N GLU A 311 8.43 2.25 -2.41
CA GLU A 311 9.78 2.16 -2.97
C GLU A 311 10.17 3.55 -3.48
N THR A 312 11.32 4.03 -3.04
CA THR A 312 11.88 5.31 -3.49
C THR A 312 12.69 5.13 -4.77
N SER A 313 12.89 6.20 -5.52
CA SER A 313 13.60 6.19 -6.82
C SER A 313 15.05 5.69 -6.76
N ASP A 314 15.64 5.65 -5.58
CA ASP A 314 16.94 5.05 -5.29
C ASP A 314 16.87 3.55 -4.94
N GLY A 315 15.70 2.92 -5.09
CA GLY A 315 15.47 1.49 -4.86
C GLY A 315 15.36 1.09 -3.39
N ARG A 316 15.24 2.04 -2.45
CA ARG A 316 15.01 1.73 -1.05
C ARG A 316 13.52 1.56 -0.77
N LEU A 317 13.20 0.56 0.05
CA LEU A 317 11.84 0.33 0.55
C LEU A 317 11.68 0.98 1.92
N TRP A 318 10.64 1.78 2.08
CA TRP A 318 10.30 2.50 3.29
C TRP A 318 9.01 1.94 3.86
N PHE A 319 9.01 1.56 5.12
CA PHE A 319 7.89 0.97 5.85
C PHE A 319 7.50 1.86 7.02
N GLY A 320 6.39 2.56 6.89
CA GLY A 320 5.84 3.39 7.95
C GLY A 320 5.00 2.57 8.91
N THR A 321 5.23 2.76 10.22
CA THR A 321 4.57 1.99 11.27
C THR A 321 3.63 2.84 12.12
N TYR A 322 2.60 2.21 12.68
CA TYR A 322 1.61 2.84 13.55
C TYR A 322 1.40 1.98 14.80
N PRO A 323 2.22 2.15 15.83
CA PRO A 323 2.18 1.31 17.00
C PRO A 323 1.01 1.63 17.92
N TYR A 324 0.69 0.69 18.83
CA TYR A 324 -0.27 0.93 19.91
C TYR A 324 0.30 1.79 21.05
N SER A 325 1.63 1.99 21.11
CA SER A 325 2.31 2.82 22.11
C SER A 325 2.89 4.07 21.46
N PRO A 326 2.65 5.27 22.03
CA PRO A 326 3.16 6.54 21.47
C PRO A 326 4.69 6.65 21.38
N GLN A 327 5.43 5.89 22.20
CA GLN A 327 6.89 5.90 22.22
C GLN A 327 7.53 4.97 21.20
N ALA A 328 6.75 4.02 20.67
CA ALA A 328 7.21 3.07 19.65
C ALA A 328 6.94 3.61 18.24
N GLY A 329 7.42 2.89 17.22
CA GLY A 329 7.18 3.19 15.83
C GLY A 329 8.23 4.08 15.19
N GLY A 330 7.96 4.48 13.97
CA GLY A 330 8.85 5.19 13.06
C GLY A 330 8.79 4.59 11.66
N ILE A 331 9.89 4.73 10.93
CA ILE A 331 10.05 4.20 9.59
C ILE A 331 11.20 3.18 9.61
N SER A 332 10.97 2.00 9.05
CA SER A 332 12.03 1.06 8.72
C SER A 332 12.38 1.21 7.25
N ILE A 333 13.66 1.21 6.92
CA ILE A 333 14.15 1.34 5.56
C ILE A 333 15.00 0.12 5.25
N VAL A 334 14.80 -0.43 4.06
CA VAL A 334 15.57 -1.56 3.55
C VAL A 334 16.10 -1.21 2.16
N GLN A 335 17.32 -1.61 1.93
CA GLN A 335 17.92 -1.60 0.60
C GLN A 335 18.29 -3.02 0.19
N TYR A 336 17.98 -3.37 -1.04
CA TYR A 336 18.53 -4.59 -1.61
C TYR A 336 20.06 -4.48 -1.69
N PRO A 337 20.79 -5.55 -1.40
CA PRO A 337 22.22 -5.57 -1.67
C PRO A 337 22.46 -5.25 -3.15
N PRO A 338 23.54 -4.55 -3.49
CA PRO A 338 23.85 -4.24 -4.88
C PRO A 338 23.86 -5.55 -5.69
N GLU A 339 23.19 -5.53 -6.84
CA GLU A 339 23.28 -6.66 -7.75
C GLU A 339 24.75 -6.88 -8.12
N LYS A 340 25.21 -8.13 -8.00
CA LYS A 340 26.55 -8.50 -8.49
C LYS A 340 26.66 -8.12 -9.96
N SER A 341 27.72 -7.47 -10.33
CA SER A 341 27.96 -7.10 -11.72
C SER A 341 28.01 -8.35 -12.62
N LEU A 342 27.66 -8.19 -13.90
CA LEU A 342 27.76 -9.31 -14.86
C LEU A 342 29.09 -10.10 -14.79
N PRO A 343 30.28 -9.45 -14.62
CA PRO A 343 31.53 -10.13 -14.39
C PRO A 343 31.56 -10.98 -13.12
N ASP A 344 31.00 -10.49 -12.04
CA ASP A 344 30.96 -11.22 -10.76
C ASP A 344 30.00 -12.43 -10.83
N ARG A 345 28.88 -12.29 -11.57
CA ARG A 345 27.95 -13.41 -11.84
C ARG A 345 28.59 -14.49 -12.70
N LEU A 346 29.44 -14.13 -13.65
CA LEU A 346 30.18 -15.08 -14.47
C LEU A 346 31.30 -15.80 -13.69
N LEU A 347 31.96 -15.11 -12.76
CA LEU A 347 32.96 -15.70 -11.88
C LEU A 347 32.39 -16.76 -10.93
N ASP A 348 31.17 -16.54 -10.40
CA ASP A 348 30.49 -17.52 -9.56
C ASP A 348 30.01 -18.77 -10.33
N LEU A 349 29.94 -18.71 -11.66
CA LEU A 349 29.53 -19.81 -12.54
C LEU A 349 30.71 -20.59 -13.12
N LEU A 350 31.94 -20.09 -12.99
CA LEU A 350 33.12 -20.83 -13.44
C LEU A 350 33.43 -21.92 -12.42
N PRO A 351 33.51 -23.21 -12.83
CA PRO A 351 34.02 -24.26 -11.96
C PRO A 351 35.43 -23.89 -11.54
N ASP A 352 35.75 -24.12 -10.25
CA ASP A 352 37.11 -23.96 -9.74
C ASP A 352 38.08 -24.54 -10.74
N SER A 353 38.98 -23.69 -11.24
CA SER A 353 39.96 -24.11 -12.26
C SER A 353 40.72 -25.33 -11.77
N PRO A 354 40.75 -26.45 -12.49
CA PRO A 354 41.54 -27.59 -12.08
C PRO A 354 43.01 -27.18 -11.95
N PRO A 355 43.75 -27.70 -10.97
CA PRO A 355 45.13 -27.33 -10.76
C PRO A 355 45.93 -27.62 -12.05
N PRO A 356 46.94 -26.81 -12.36
CA PRO A 356 47.73 -26.98 -13.58
C PRO A 356 48.32 -28.40 -13.63
N LYS A 357 48.01 -29.12 -14.69
CA LYS A 357 48.60 -30.43 -14.94
C LYS A 357 50.10 -30.23 -15.14
N HIS A 358 50.90 -30.80 -14.21
CA HIS A 358 52.33 -30.91 -14.41
C HIS A 358 52.60 -31.64 -15.74
N LEU A 359 53.20 -30.97 -16.69
CA LEU A 359 53.78 -31.60 -17.87
C LEU A 359 54.97 -32.46 -17.41
N PRO A 360 55.07 -33.74 -17.83
CA PRO A 360 56.24 -34.55 -17.52
C PRO A 360 57.46 -34.00 -18.28
N PRO A 361 58.66 -34.09 -17.71
CA PRO A 361 59.88 -33.61 -18.39
C PRO A 361 60.14 -34.43 -19.64
N GLY A 362 60.31 -33.70 -20.75
CA GLY A 362 60.63 -34.33 -22.04
C GLY A 362 61.94 -35.08 -22.00
N LYS A 363 61.91 -36.23 -22.69
CA LYS A 363 63.13 -36.95 -23.13
C LYS A 363 63.62 -36.42 -24.44
#